data_0dba67a4ab889ca8f1e57c943ebeb950
#
_entry.id   0dba67a4ab889ca8f1e57c943ebeb950
#
_cell.length_a   1.000
_cell.length_b   1.000
_cell.length_c   1.000
_cell.angle_alpha   90.00
_cell.angle_beta   90.00
_cell.angle_gamma   90.00
#
_symmetry.space_group_name_H-M   'P 1'
#
loop_
_entity.id
_entity.type
_entity.pdbx_description
1 polymer ?
#
loop_
_entity_poly.entity_id
_entity_poly.type
_entity_poly.pdbx_seq_one_letter_code
_entity_poly.pdbx_strand_id
1 'polypeptide(L)'
;MTTPPPMRHAHPYHMHEAILGQPDAISRMLAEERHSIGALADIARNVEKIHIVGIGTSWHASLVGEYLLTTVGDREDARAWNSFEFCSRPPTLSESDLVIVMSHRGTKM
;
A
#
# COMPACT_ATOMS: atom_id res chain seq x y z
N MET A 1 -1.23 -12.47 -14.34
CA MET A 1 -1.26 -11.19 -15.09
C MET A 1 -2.60 -11.02 -15.78
N THR A 2 -3.29 -9.96 -15.53
CA THR A 2 -4.53 -9.65 -16.25
C THR A 2 -4.20 -9.01 -17.60
N THR A 3 -4.91 -9.43 -18.64
CA THR A 3 -4.80 -8.81 -19.97
C THR A 3 -5.31 -7.38 -19.88
N PRO A 4 -4.58 -6.38 -20.42
CA PRO A 4 -5.08 -5.01 -20.41
C PRO A 4 -6.37 -4.91 -21.23
N PRO A 5 -7.31 -4.06 -20.83
CA PRO A 5 -8.55 -3.88 -21.59
C PRO A 5 -8.24 -3.32 -22.99
N PRO A 6 -9.09 -3.58 -23.98
CA PRO A 6 -8.89 -3.08 -25.33
C PRO A 6 -8.87 -1.54 -25.34
N MET A 7 -8.04 -0.96 -26.21
CA MET A 7 -7.94 0.48 -26.37
C MET A 7 -9.28 1.07 -26.84
N ARG A 8 -9.67 2.18 -26.23
CA ARG A 8 -10.85 2.94 -26.65
C ARG A 8 -10.41 4.18 -27.42
N HIS A 9 -11.07 4.44 -28.52
CA HIS A 9 -10.78 5.60 -29.39
C HIS A 9 -11.77 6.77 -29.21
N ALA A 10 -12.75 6.61 -28.32
CA ALA A 10 -13.77 7.61 -28.02
C ALA A 10 -14.13 7.57 -26.54
N HIS A 11 -14.73 8.68 -26.08
CA HIS A 11 -15.24 8.78 -24.72
C HIS A 11 -16.42 7.80 -24.50
N PRO A 12 -16.56 7.22 -23.26
CA PRO A 12 -15.69 7.41 -22.09
C PRO A 12 -14.42 6.57 -22.16
N TYR A 13 -13.29 7.21 -21.89
CA TYR A 13 -12.00 6.52 -21.79
C TYR A 13 -11.88 5.73 -20.49
N HIS A 14 -11.06 4.70 -20.47
CA HIS A 14 -10.86 3.84 -19.30
C HIS A 14 -10.41 4.61 -18.07
N MET A 15 -9.49 5.56 -18.24
CA MET A 15 -9.03 6.40 -17.13
C MET A 15 -10.15 7.24 -16.54
N HIS A 16 -11.02 7.80 -17.38
CA HIS A 16 -12.17 8.58 -16.92
C HIS A 16 -13.13 7.74 -16.08
N GLU A 17 -13.47 6.55 -16.56
CA GLU A 17 -14.31 5.61 -15.80
C GLU A 17 -13.66 5.18 -14.49
N ALA A 18 -12.35 4.93 -14.49
CA ALA A 18 -11.61 4.56 -13.30
C ALA A 18 -11.62 5.68 -12.25
N ILE A 19 -11.46 6.93 -12.68
CA ILE A 19 -11.52 8.08 -11.77
C ILE A 19 -12.91 8.21 -11.13
N LEU A 20 -13.97 8.14 -11.93
CA LEU A 20 -15.34 8.25 -11.44
C LEU A 20 -15.76 7.03 -10.60
N GLY A 21 -15.15 5.88 -10.81
CA GLY A 21 -15.41 4.67 -10.05
C GLY A 21 -14.67 4.57 -8.72
N GLN A 22 -13.75 5.48 -8.39
CA GLN A 22 -12.97 5.44 -7.17
C GLN A 22 -13.81 5.44 -5.89
N PRO A 23 -14.82 6.31 -5.73
CA PRO A 23 -15.62 6.32 -4.50
C PRO A 23 -16.29 4.97 -4.21
N ASP A 24 -16.90 4.37 -5.22
CA ASP A 24 -17.56 3.07 -5.08
C ASP A 24 -16.56 1.95 -4.81
N ALA A 25 -15.40 1.97 -5.47
CA ALA A 25 -14.34 1.00 -5.25
C ALA A 25 -13.79 1.06 -3.81
N ILE A 26 -13.59 2.26 -3.28
CA ILE A 26 -13.12 2.46 -1.90
C ILE A 26 -14.18 1.99 -0.90
N SER A 27 -15.45 2.36 -1.10
CA SER A 27 -16.55 1.94 -0.24
C SER A 27 -16.70 0.42 -0.21
N ARG A 28 -16.60 -0.22 -1.37
CA ARG A 28 -16.66 -1.68 -1.49
C ARG A 28 -15.48 -2.34 -0.79
N MET A 29 -14.26 -1.85 -0.99
CA MET A 29 -13.06 -2.36 -0.33
C MET A 29 -13.20 -2.30 1.19
N LEU A 30 -13.64 -1.17 1.73
CA LEU A 30 -13.80 -1.01 3.17
C LEU A 30 -14.87 -1.96 3.74
N ALA A 31 -15.93 -2.24 2.98
CA ALA A 31 -16.97 -3.17 3.40
C ALA A 31 -16.54 -4.63 3.31
N GLU A 32 -15.93 -5.02 2.19
CA GLU A 32 -15.58 -6.41 1.89
C GLU A 32 -14.31 -6.86 2.63
N GLU A 33 -13.34 -5.97 2.79
CA GLU A 33 -12.02 -6.29 3.37
C GLU A 33 -11.89 -5.94 4.86
N ARG A 34 -12.98 -5.59 5.51
CA ARG A 34 -12.96 -5.20 6.93
C ARG A 34 -12.32 -6.25 7.83
N HIS A 35 -12.61 -7.52 7.58
CA HIS A 35 -12.04 -8.63 8.34
C HIS A 35 -10.53 -8.75 8.12
N SER A 36 -10.08 -8.67 6.88
CA SER A 36 -8.65 -8.74 6.52
C SER A 36 -7.87 -7.55 7.10
N ILE A 37 -8.45 -6.36 7.04
CA ILE A 37 -7.87 -5.14 7.62
C ILE A 37 -7.74 -5.29 9.15
N GLY A 38 -8.76 -5.83 9.80
CA GLY A 38 -8.73 -6.09 11.24
C GLY A 38 -7.64 -7.09 11.64
N ALA A 39 -7.51 -8.17 10.87
CA ALA A 39 -6.46 -9.17 11.09
C ALA A 39 -5.06 -8.57 10.92
N LEU A 40 -4.85 -7.73 9.90
CA LEU A 40 -3.58 -7.03 9.71
C LEU A 40 -3.30 -6.04 10.84
N ALA A 41 -4.32 -5.33 11.31
CA ALA A 41 -4.18 -4.41 12.44
C ALA A 41 -3.76 -5.14 13.72
N ASP A 42 -4.28 -6.34 13.96
CA ASP A 42 -3.89 -7.16 15.10
C ASP A 42 -2.44 -7.61 15.00
N ILE A 43 -1.97 -7.99 13.81
CA ILE A 43 -0.56 -8.29 13.57
C ILE A 43 0.29 -7.06 13.85
N ALA A 44 -0.11 -5.89 13.32
CA ALA A 44 0.63 -4.65 13.46
C ALA A 44 0.78 -4.20 14.93
N ARG A 45 -0.21 -4.47 15.78
CA ARG A 45 -0.14 -4.15 17.22
C ARG A 45 0.92 -4.95 17.97
N ASN A 46 1.25 -6.13 17.48
CA ASN A 46 2.11 -7.09 18.17
C ASN A 46 3.55 -7.12 17.64
N VAL A 47 3.87 -6.31 16.65
CA VAL A 47 5.23 -6.22 16.10
C VAL A 47 6.00 -5.05 16.69
N GLU A 48 7.33 -5.14 16.69
CA GLU A 48 8.19 -4.08 17.22
C GLU A 48 8.30 -2.89 16.27
N LYS A 49 8.52 -3.17 14.98
CA LYS A 49 8.68 -2.12 13.97
C LYS A 49 7.83 -2.42 12.75
N ILE A 50 7.40 -1.35 12.07
CA ILE A 50 6.64 -1.44 10.83
C ILE A 50 7.43 -0.72 9.74
N HIS A 51 7.75 -1.45 8.68
CA HIS A 51 8.41 -0.92 7.47
C HIS A 51 7.40 -0.94 6.33
N ILE A 52 7.23 0.20 5.67
CA ILE A 52 6.31 0.32 4.52
C ILE A 52 7.16 0.62 3.30
N VAL A 53 7.14 -0.27 2.32
CA VAL A 53 8.07 -0.24 1.18
C VAL A 53 7.30 -0.04 -0.11
N GLY A 54 7.74 0.90 -0.94
CA GLY A 54 7.15 1.15 -2.25
C GLY A 54 8.08 1.94 -3.16
N ILE A 55 7.76 1.98 -4.43
CA ILE A 55 8.48 2.76 -5.44
C ILE A 55 7.51 3.57 -6.29
N GLY A 56 7.92 4.72 -6.79
CA GLY A 56 7.07 5.61 -7.57
C GLY A 56 5.86 6.08 -6.76
N THR A 57 4.67 5.92 -7.30
CA THR A 57 3.41 6.28 -6.62
C THR A 57 3.21 5.47 -5.34
N SER A 58 3.65 4.22 -5.32
CA SER A 58 3.60 3.39 -4.11
C SER A 58 4.55 3.89 -3.03
N TRP A 59 5.67 4.52 -3.40
CA TRP A 59 6.52 5.23 -2.46
C TRP A 59 5.78 6.39 -1.79
N HIS A 60 5.06 7.20 -2.57
CA HIS A 60 4.24 8.28 -2.01
C HIS A 60 3.14 7.75 -1.09
N ALA A 61 2.50 6.64 -1.45
CA ALA A 61 1.53 5.96 -0.60
C ALA A 61 2.17 5.46 0.69
N SER A 62 3.41 4.97 0.64
CA SER A 62 4.17 4.54 1.82
C SER A 62 4.44 5.69 2.78
N LEU A 63 4.75 6.88 2.26
CA LEU A 63 4.92 8.10 3.07
C LEU A 63 3.62 8.49 3.79
N VAL A 64 2.49 8.40 3.11
CA VAL A 64 1.17 8.62 3.73
C VAL A 64 0.90 7.59 4.81
N GLY A 65 1.24 6.33 4.56
CA GLY A 65 1.13 5.25 5.54
C GLY A 65 1.95 5.51 6.80
N GLU A 66 3.20 5.94 6.66
CA GLU A 66 4.05 6.35 7.77
C GLU A 66 3.40 7.48 8.57
N TYR A 67 2.94 8.51 7.90
CA TYR A 67 2.26 9.64 8.54
C TYR A 67 1.04 9.18 9.35
N LEU A 68 0.19 8.34 8.76
CA LEU A 68 -1.02 7.86 9.44
C LEU A 68 -0.69 6.97 10.64
N LEU A 69 0.27 6.07 10.50
CA LEU A 69 0.67 5.19 11.60
C LEU A 69 1.32 5.95 12.74
N THR A 70 2.15 6.95 12.44
CA THR A 70 2.82 7.73 13.48
C THR A 70 1.90 8.73 14.17
N THR A 71 0.98 9.38 13.43
CA THR A 71 0.14 10.46 13.98
C THR A 71 -1.21 9.96 14.50
N VAL A 72 -1.82 8.99 13.84
CA VAL A 72 -3.13 8.45 14.22
C VAL A 72 -3.01 7.10 14.92
N GLY A 73 -2.11 6.27 14.45
CA GLY A 73 -1.89 4.92 14.99
C GLY A 73 -1.00 4.86 16.23
N ASP A 74 -0.42 5.96 16.63
CA ASP A 74 0.51 6.05 17.78
C ASP A 74 1.70 5.07 17.66
N ARG A 75 2.16 4.86 16.42
CA ARG A 75 3.30 3.97 16.10
C ARG A 75 4.48 4.79 15.60
N GLU A 76 5.26 5.34 16.52
CA GLU A 76 6.46 6.15 16.23
C GLU A 76 7.55 5.35 15.51
N ASP A 77 7.52 4.05 15.60
CA ASP A 77 8.45 3.11 15.00
C ASP A 77 8.10 2.73 13.55
N ALA A 78 6.99 3.25 13.00
CA ALA A 78 6.64 3.05 11.61
C ALA A 78 7.51 3.91 10.69
N ARG A 79 8.03 3.32 9.61
CA ARG A 79 8.90 4.01 8.67
C ARG A 79 8.61 3.60 7.22
N ALA A 80 8.52 4.59 6.35
CA ALA A 80 8.43 4.39 4.92
C ALA A 80 9.82 4.29 4.29
N TRP A 81 9.94 3.42 3.29
CA TRP A 81 11.17 3.18 2.55
C TRP A 81 10.90 3.19 1.06
N ASN A 82 11.75 3.88 0.32
CA ASN A 82 11.82 3.65 -1.12
C ASN A 82 12.36 2.24 -1.36
N SER A 83 11.71 1.47 -2.23
CA SER A 83 12.09 0.05 -2.43
C SER A 83 13.51 -0.10 -2.94
N PHE A 84 14.01 0.85 -3.73
CA PHE A 84 15.40 0.82 -4.19
C PHE A 84 16.38 0.96 -3.01
N GLU A 85 16.14 1.89 -2.12
CA GLU A 85 16.98 2.07 -0.92
C GLU A 85 16.87 0.88 0.03
N PHE A 86 15.65 0.37 0.22
CA PHE A 86 15.40 -0.78 1.06
C PHE A 86 16.16 -2.02 0.58
N CYS A 87 16.22 -2.24 -0.73
CA CYS A 87 16.98 -3.35 -1.31
C CYS A 87 18.48 -3.12 -1.36
N SER A 88 18.92 -1.88 -1.61
CA SER A 88 20.35 -1.54 -1.72
C SER A 88 21.05 -1.42 -0.37
N ARG A 89 20.35 -0.89 0.60
CA ARG A 89 20.84 -0.65 1.96
C ARG A 89 19.76 -1.01 2.97
N PRO A 90 19.44 -2.31 3.10
CA PRO A 90 18.35 -2.71 3.97
C PRO A 90 18.63 -2.32 5.42
N PRO A 91 17.59 -1.91 6.17
CA PRO A 91 17.73 -1.77 7.61
C PRO A 91 17.96 -3.13 8.26
N THR A 92 18.43 -3.13 9.49
CA THR A 92 18.47 -4.36 10.28
C THR A 92 17.03 -4.77 10.59
N LEU A 93 16.62 -5.91 10.05
CA LEU A 93 15.31 -6.49 10.28
C LEU A 93 15.39 -7.57 11.36
N SER A 94 14.35 -7.69 12.15
CA SER A 94 14.16 -8.76 13.11
C SER A 94 12.91 -9.58 12.78
N GLU A 95 12.79 -10.76 13.38
CA GLU A 95 11.59 -11.59 13.23
C GLU A 95 10.34 -10.95 13.83
N SER A 96 10.53 -9.94 14.69
CA SER A 96 9.46 -9.19 15.32
C SER A 96 9.01 -7.97 14.49
N ASP A 97 9.59 -7.74 13.33
CA ASP A 97 9.25 -6.63 12.45
C ASP A 97 8.19 -7.03 11.42
N LEU A 98 7.37 -6.07 11.02
CA LEU A 98 6.42 -6.20 9.92
C LEU A 98 6.90 -5.38 8.73
N VAL A 99 6.92 -5.99 7.55
CA VAL A 99 7.21 -5.31 6.29
C VAL A 99 5.94 -5.33 5.44
N ILE A 100 5.43 -4.15 5.13
CA ILE A 100 4.28 -3.96 4.22
C ILE A 100 4.82 -3.49 2.89
N VAL A 101 4.61 -4.27 1.84
CA VAL A 101 5.05 -3.91 0.48
C VAL A 101 3.85 -3.44 -0.32
N MET A 102 3.93 -2.23 -0.84
CA MET A 102 2.91 -1.65 -1.71
C MET A 102 3.34 -1.76 -3.17
N SER A 103 2.55 -2.46 -3.97
CA SER A 103 2.81 -2.62 -5.39
C SER A 103 1.50 -2.63 -6.18
N HIS A 104 1.41 -1.75 -7.18
CA HIS A 104 0.23 -1.67 -8.03
C HIS A 104 0.00 -2.95 -8.84
N ARG A 105 1.05 -3.53 -9.39
CA ARG A 105 0.96 -4.72 -10.24
C ARG A 105 1.53 -5.99 -9.62
N GLY A 106 2.28 -5.87 -8.54
CA GLY A 106 2.95 -7.00 -7.91
C GLY A 106 4.09 -7.61 -8.74
N THR A 107 4.46 -7.00 -9.86
CA THR A 107 5.42 -7.55 -10.82
C THR A 107 6.68 -6.71 -11.03
N LYS A 108 6.73 -5.51 -10.47
CA LYS A 108 7.93 -4.67 -10.54
C LYS A 108 8.89 -5.04 -9.42
N MET A 109 10.03 -5.51 -9.83
CA MET A 109 11.17 -5.71 -8.96
C MET A 109 12.11 -4.53 -9.08
#